data_a253e30957be369ca88af6e7e8606fec
#
_entry.id   a253e30957be369ca88af6e7e8606fec
#
_cell.length_a   1.000
_cell.length_b   1.000
_cell.length_c   1.000
_cell.angle_alpha   90.00
_cell.angle_beta   90.00
_cell.angle_gamma   90.00
#
_symmetry.space_group_name_H-M   'P 1'
#
loop_
_entity.id
_entity.type
_entity.pdbx_description
1 polymer ?
#
loop_
_entity_poly.entity_id
_entity_poly.type
_entity_poly.pdbx_seq_one_letter_code
_entity_poly.pdbx_strand_id
1 'polypeptide(L)'
;MRSQATFSAMLWMVGLIVGGVSMHPAQVRAQGTRWEHYMAEGAKAYQDGQETNAEMFYLAALEDVQNAGPEDPRLTATLNTLAVLYHTQKKYAQAASLYQRVLKLLEQTVGPEHSTLATTLNNLAVVYEAQDKYAEAAPLYERALALIERTLGPDHANLAATLDNYADLLRKMQREAEAASAEARAKAIWAKQRREPAGK
;
A
#
# COMPACT_ATOMS: atom_id res chain seq x y z
N MET A 1 -49.76 20.13 21.80
CA MET A 1 -48.32 20.03 22.08
C MET A 1 -48.00 18.61 22.45
N ARG A 2 -47.88 17.74 21.46
CA ARG A 2 -47.40 16.36 21.54
C ARG A 2 -46.84 16.03 20.17
N SER A 3 -45.58 15.73 20.03
CA SER A 3 -44.91 14.97 18.97
C SER A 3 -43.47 15.45 18.75
N GLN A 4 -42.57 15.03 19.56
CA GLN A 4 -41.12 15.00 19.23
C GLN A 4 -40.37 13.92 20.04
N ALA A 5 -40.98 12.77 20.32
CA ALA A 5 -40.33 11.72 21.13
C ALA A 5 -40.30 10.34 20.45
N THR A 6 -40.45 10.23 19.12
CA THR A 6 -40.53 8.91 18.45
C THR A 6 -39.58 8.73 17.26
N PHE A 7 -38.56 9.58 17.10
CA PHE A 7 -37.58 9.41 15.98
C PHE A 7 -36.18 8.96 16.42
N SER A 8 -35.97 8.66 17.70
CA SER A 8 -34.63 8.29 18.21
C SER A 8 -34.44 6.82 18.56
N ALA A 9 -35.41 5.94 18.23
CA ALA A 9 -35.39 4.53 18.64
C ALA A 9 -35.24 3.52 17.49
N MET A 10 -34.92 3.97 16.25
CA MET A 10 -34.89 3.06 15.08
C MET A 10 -33.51 2.95 14.40
N LEU A 11 -32.42 3.34 15.06
CA LEU A 11 -31.06 3.23 14.52
C LEU A 11 -30.19 2.26 15.33
N TRP A 12 -30.76 1.24 15.94
CA TRP A 12 -30.09 0.34 16.88
C TRP A 12 -30.03 -1.13 16.43
N MET A 13 -30.13 -1.44 15.12
CA MET A 13 -29.94 -2.82 14.64
C MET A 13 -29.27 -2.87 13.28
N VAL A 14 -27.99 -2.51 13.20
CA VAL A 14 -27.08 -3.15 12.25
C VAL A 14 -25.94 -3.74 13.06
N GLY A 15 -26.22 -4.90 13.66
CA GLY A 15 -25.21 -5.75 14.28
C GLY A 15 -24.37 -6.37 13.16
N LEU A 16 -23.14 -5.93 13.00
CA LEU A 16 -22.12 -6.63 12.21
C LEU A 16 -21.77 -7.91 12.98
N ILE A 17 -22.34 -9.05 12.54
CA ILE A 17 -21.92 -10.36 12.99
C ILE A 17 -20.68 -10.75 12.20
N VAL A 18 -19.50 -10.51 12.80
CA VAL A 18 -18.25 -11.09 12.32
C VAL A 18 -17.80 -12.07 13.41
N GLY A 19 -17.84 -13.36 13.11
CA GLY A 19 -17.25 -14.41 13.92
C GLY A 19 -17.81 -14.58 15.35
N GLY A 20 -19.13 -14.51 15.56
CA GLY A 20 -19.78 -14.88 16.83
C GLY A 20 -19.55 -13.94 18.01
N VAL A 21 -18.88 -12.81 17.82
CA VAL A 21 -18.69 -11.78 18.85
C VAL A 21 -19.37 -10.50 18.40
N SER A 22 -20.50 -10.17 19.03
CA SER A 22 -21.20 -8.89 18.84
C SER A 22 -20.34 -7.77 19.43
N MET A 23 -19.62 -7.04 18.61
CA MET A 23 -18.85 -5.88 19.07
C MET A 23 -19.77 -4.69 19.28
N HIS A 24 -19.68 -4.06 20.45
CA HIS A 24 -20.38 -2.82 20.77
C HIS A 24 -19.80 -1.67 19.91
N PRO A 25 -20.64 -0.75 19.35
CA PRO A 25 -20.15 0.39 18.53
C PRO A 25 -19.09 1.25 19.26
N ALA A 26 -19.13 1.32 20.58
CA ALA A 26 -18.10 1.97 21.39
C ALA A 26 -16.74 1.23 21.33
N GLN A 27 -16.74 -0.11 21.19
CA GLN A 27 -15.50 -0.89 21.07
C GLN A 27 -14.86 -0.74 19.69
N VAL A 28 -15.68 -0.68 18.62
CA VAL A 28 -15.19 -0.42 17.26
C VAL A 28 -14.56 0.97 17.16
N ARG A 29 -15.16 1.97 17.82
CA ARG A 29 -14.63 3.34 17.85
C ARG A 29 -13.36 3.46 18.70
N ALA A 30 -13.27 2.72 19.81
CA ALA A 30 -12.07 2.66 20.65
C ALA A 30 -10.90 1.97 19.94
N GLN A 31 -11.17 0.95 19.13
CA GLN A 31 -10.15 0.27 18.32
C GLN A 31 -9.64 1.16 17.18
N GLY A 32 -10.51 1.95 16.54
CA GLY A 32 -10.10 2.93 15.53
C GLY A 32 -9.14 3.97 16.11
N THR A 33 -9.46 4.55 17.25
CA THR A 33 -8.60 5.53 17.92
C THR A 33 -7.27 4.96 18.40
N ARG A 34 -7.24 3.70 18.80
CA ARG A 34 -6.03 3.02 19.25
C ARG A 34 -5.08 2.72 18.08
N TRP A 35 -5.58 2.20 16.98
CA TRP A 35 -4.83 2.01 15.75
C TRP A 35 -4.25 3.32 15.22
N GLU A 36 -5.06 4.38 15.14
CA GLU A 36 -4.62 5.71 14.72
C GLU A 36 -3.49 6.24 15.60
N HIS A 37 -3.61 6.07 16.91
CA HIS A 37 -2.56 6.46 17.85
C HIS A 37 -1.26 5.72 17.57
N TYR A 38 -1.29 4.39 17.43
CA TYR A 38 -0.09 3.60 17.14
C TYR A 38 0.54 3.97 15.79
N MET A 39 -0.26 4.19 14.76
CA MET A 39 0.25 4.62 13.46
C MET A 39 0.92 6.00 13.53
N ALA A 40 0.35 6.94 14.28
CA ALA A 40 0.92 8.27 14.47
C ALA A 40 2.24 8.25 15.26
N GLU A 41 2.28 7.52 16.39
CA GLU A 41 3.50 7.37 17.19
C GLU A 41 4.59 6.64 16.41
N GLY A 42 4.23 5.62 15.63
CA GLY A 42 5.15 4.92 14.75
C GLY A 42 5.75 5.85 13.67
N ALA A 43 4.91 6.67 13.04
CA ALA A 43 5.36 7.63 12.04
C ALA A 43 6.30 8.70 12.65
N LYS A 44 5.99 9.19 13.83
CA LYS A 44 6.84 10.13 14.56
C LYS A 44 8.19 9.50 14.92
N ALA A 45 8.16 8.29 15.50
CA ALA A 45 9.38 7.57 15.84
C ALA A 45 10.27 7.32 14.60
N TYR A 46 9.65 6.99 13.46
CA TYR A 46 10.37 6.83 12.20
C TYR A 46 11.04 8.13 11.72
N GLN A 47 10.31 9.26 11.78
CA GLN A 47 10.85 10.59 11.44
C GLN A 47 12.01 11.01 12.36
N ASP A 48 11.94 10.61 13.63
CA ASP A 48 12.99 10.87 14.63
C ASP A 48 14.19 9.90 14.51
N GLY A 49 14.20 9.00 13.51
CA GLY A 49 15.25 8.00 13.30
C GLY A 49 15.22 6.84 14.31
N GLN A 50 14.13 6.70 15.08
CA GLN A 50 13.97 5.68 16.12
C GLN A 50 13.30 4.43 15.52
N GLU A 51 13.97 3.75 14.59
CA GLU A 51 13.39 2.66 13.80
C GLU A 51 12.83 1.51 14.67
N THR A 52 13.49 1.16 15.78
CA THR A 52 13.00 0.13 16.70
C THR A 52 11.68 0.51 17.36
N ASN A 53 11.53 1.78 17.76
CA ASN A 53 10.27 2.28 18.33
C ASN A 53 9.17 2.33 17.26
N ALA A 54 9.52 2.76 16.05
CA ALA A 54 8.58 2.74 14.92
C ALA A 54 8.07 1.33 14.64
N GLU A 55 8.96 0.32 14.61
CA GLU A 55 8.58 -1.09 14.44
C GLU A 55 7.63 -1.55 15.54
N MET A 56 7.93 -1.24 16.81
CA MET A 56 7.08 -1.59 17.95
C MET A 56 5.66 -1.02 17.81
N PHE A 57 5.54 0.27 17.47
CA PHE A 57 4.23 0.90 17.31
C PHE A 57 3.45 0.35 16.11
N TYR A 58 4.11 0.11 14.98
CA TYR A 58 3.43 -0.46 13.82
C TYR A 58 3.01 -1.93 14.03
N LEU A 59 3.77 -2.71 14.81
CA LEU A 59 3.37 -4.05 15.21
C LEU A 59 2.15 -4.01 16.15
N ALA A 60 2.10 -3.06 17.10
CA ALA A 60 0.92 -2.84 17.94
C ALA A 60 -0.31 -2.43 17.10
N ALA A 61 -0.12 -1.58 16.09
CA ALA A 61 -1.18 -1.24 15.14
C ALA A 61 -1.66 -2.46 14.36
N LEU A 62 -0.74 -3.34 13.93
CA LEU A 62 -1.08 -4.57 13.22
C LEU A 62 -1.88 -5.53 14.11
N GLU A 63 -1.49 -5.71 15.37
CA GLU A 63 -2.22 -6.54 16.34
C GLU A 63 -3.67 -6.05 16.50
N ASP A 64 -3.87 -4.74 16.53
CA ASP A 64 -5.20 -4.12 16.66
C ASP A 64 -6.13 -4.42 15.47
N VAL A 65 -5.59 -4.59 14.27
CA VAL A 65 -6.37 -4.74 13.03
C VAL A 65 -6.25 -6.11 12.36
N GLN A 66 -5.37 -6.98 12.80
CA GLN A 66 -5.12 -8.26 12.10
C GLN A 66 -6.35 -9.17 12.00
N ASN A 67 -7.33 -9.02 12.91
CA ASN A 67 -8.58 -9.77 12.96
C ASN A 67 -9.78 -9.01 12.40
N ALA A 68 -9.58 -7.80 11.89
CA ALA A 68 -10.67 -6.96 11.37
C ALA A 68 -11.24 -7.45 10.03
N GLY A 69 -10.58 -8.43 9.41
CA GLY A 69 -10.97 -9.00 8.11
C GLY A 69 -10.20 -8.40 6.93
N PRO A 70 -10.26 -9.07 5.76
CA PRO A 70 -9.48 -8.68 4.59
C PRO A 70 -9.93 -7.34 3.97
N GLU A 71 -11.17 -6.96 4.20
CA GLU A 71 -11.80 -5.74 3.68
C GLU A 71 -11.43 -4.48 4.48
N ASP A 72 -10.80 -4.63 5.66
CA ASP A 72 -10.44 -3.48 6.47
C ASP A 72 -9.20 -2.77 5.88
N PRO A 73 -9.34 -1.53 5.40
CA PRO A 73 -8.25 -0.80 4.77
C PRO A 73 -7.08 -0.53 5.73
N ARG A 74 -7.32 -0.52 7.04
CA ARG A 74 -6.28 -0.33 8.06
C ARG A 74 -5.28 -1.48 8.05
N LEU A 75 -5.75 -2.72 7.82
CA LEU A 75 -4.87 -3.89 7.72
C LEU A 75 -3.87 -3.72 6.56
N THR A 76 -4.37 -3.39 5.37
CA THR A 76 -3.52 -3.16 4.19
C THR A 76 -2.55 -2.00 4.41
N ALA A 77 -3.03 -0.87 4.98
CA ALA A 77 -2.19 0.28 5.28
C ALA A 77 -1.06 -0.07 6.26
N THR A 78 -1.37 -0.79 7.34
CA THR A 78 -0.38 -1.18 8.36
C THR A 78 0.67 -2.14 7.81
N LEU A 79 0.24 -3.15 7.03
CA LEU A 79 1.15 -4.09 6.38
C LEU A 79 2.10 -3.39 5.40
N ASN A 80 1.59 -2.45 4.60
CA ASN A 80 2.42 -1.65 3.69
C ASN A 80 3.44 -0.80 4.47
N THR A 81 3.03 -0.14 5.55
CA THR A 81 3.92 0.70 6.36
C THR A 81 5.04 -0.13 7.00
N LEU A 82 4.71 -1.30 7.57
CA LEU A 82 5.70 -2.22 8.10
C LEU A 82 6.64 -2.75 7.01
N ALA A 83 6.13 -3.04 5.80
CA ALA A 83 6.95 -3.51 4.70
C ALA A 83 7.97 -2.43 4.26
N VAL A 84 7.55 -1.17 4.19
CA VAL A 84 8.46 -0.03 3.93
C VAL A 84 9.53 0.07 5.02
N LEU A 85 9.16 0.00 6.29
CA LEU A 85 10.10 0.04 7.40
C LEU A 85 11.11 -1.12 7.32
N TYR A 86 10.65 -2.34 7.07
CA TYR A 86 11.54 -3.49 6.93
C TYR A 86 12.47 -3.38 5.71
N HIS A 87 12.01 -2.78 4.63
CA HIS A 87 12.87 -2.48 3.49
C HIS A 87 14.00 -1.50 3.87
N THR A 88 13.69 -0.40 4.60
CA THR A 88 14.72 0.56 5.06
C THR A 88 15.71 -0.06 6.03
N GLN A 89 15.25 -0.99 6.87
CA GLN A 89 16.09 -1.78 7.77
C GLN A 89 16.86 -2.91 7.05
N LYS A 90 16.75 -3.04 5.74
CA LYS A 90 17.33 -4.14 4.94
C LYS A 90 16.83 -5.54 5.33
N LYS A 91 15.70 -5.61 6.03
CA LYS A 91 14.99 -6.85 6.39
C LYS A 91 14.14 -7.31 5.19
N TYR A 92 14.76 -7.53 4.04
CA TYR A 92 14.07 -7.71 2.76
C TYR A 92 13.13 -8.91 2.72
N ALA A 93 13.47 -10.02 3.37
CA ALA A 93 12.61 -11.20 3.41
C ALA A 93 11.28 -10.90 4.13
N GLN A 94 11.32 -10.12 5.22
CA GLN A 94 10.15 -9.71 5.97
C GLN A 94 9.31 -8.71 5.15
N ALA A 95 9.95 -7.74 4.52
CA ALA A 95 9.27 -6.79 3.63
C ALA A 95 8.54 -7.50 2.48
N ALA A 96 9.20 -8.46 1.81
CA ALA A 96 8.61 -9.24 0.72
C ALA A 96 7.38 -10.03 1.20
N SER A 97 7.46 -10.70 2.36
CA SER A 97 6.35 -11.44 2.93
C SER A 97 5.13 -10.55 3.20
N LEU A 98 5.35 -9.33 3.72
CA LEU A 98 4.27 -8.38 3.97
C LEU A 98 3.64 -7.87 2.67
N TYR A 99 4.44 -7.51 1.65
CA TYR A 99 3.90 -7.09 0.36
C TYR A 99 3.14 -8.22 -0.36
N GLN A 100 3.60 -9.47 -0.27
CA GLN A 100 2.86 -10.62 -0.80
C GLN A 100 1.50 -10.78 -0.10
N ARG A 101 1.45 -10.58 1.23
CA ARG A 101 0.20 -10.60 1.99
C ARG A 101 -0.73 -9.48 1.55
N VAL A 102 -0.21 -8.26 1.34
CA VAL A 102 -0.98 -7.11 0.81
C VAL A 102 -1.54 -7.43 -0.57
N LEU A 103 -0.72 -7.95 -1.50
CA LEU A 103 -1.18 -8.32 -2.84
C LEU A 103 -2.34 -9.31 -2.77
N LYS A 104 -2.21 -10.37 -1.97
CA LYS A 104 -3.29 -11.35 -1.79
C LYS A 104 -4.57 -10.72 -1.27
N LEU A 105 -4.48 -9.82 -0.27
CA LEU A 105 -5.64 -9.10 0.25
C LEU A 105 -6.30 -8.22 -0.81
N LEU A 106 -5.51 -7.44 -1.55
CA LEU A 106 -6.02 -6.57 -2.61
C LEU A 106 -6.65 -7.37 -3.75
N GLU A 107 -6.04 -8.47 -4.19
CA GLU A 107 -6.61 -9.34 -5.23
C GLU A 107 -7.96 -9.92 -4.83
N GLN A 108 -8.15 -10.22 -3.53
CA GLN A 108 -9.41 -10.73 -2.99
C GLN A 108 -10.48 -9.64 -2.85
N THR A 109 -10.10 -8.42 -2.50
CA THR A 109 -11.04 -7.34 -2.14
C THR A 109 -11.43 -6.46 -3.32
N VAL A 110 -10.45 -6.08 -4.16
CA VAL A 110 -10.67 -5.16 -5.29
C VAL A 110 -10.46 -5.82 -6.65
N GLY A 111 -9.96 -7.04 -6.66
CA GLY A 111 -9.68 -7.82 -7.87
C GLY A 111 -8.27 -7.58 -8.47
N PRO A 112 -7.82 -8.53 -9.34
CA PRO A 112 -6.43 -8.58 -9.81
C PRO A 112 -6.04 -7.44 -10.78
N GLU A 113 -7.05 -6.73 -11.29
CA GLU A 113 -6.90 -5.70 -12.32
C GLU A 113 -7.02 -4.27 -11.78
N HIS A 114 -7.10 -4.11 -10.45
CA HIS A 114 -7.28 -2.81 -9.83
C HIS A 114 -5.96 -2.04 -9.70
N SER A 115 -5.98 -0.71 -9.94
CA SER A 115 -4.79 0.14 -9.93
C SER A 115 -4.01 0.14 -8.61
N THR A 116 -4.69 -0.10 -7.48
CA THR A 116 -4.04 -0.14 -6.16
C THR A 116 -2.99 -1.23 -6.04
N LEU A 117 -3.09 -2.32 -6.83
CA LEU A 117 -2.07 -3.37 -6.85
C LEU A 117 -0.73 -2.89 -7.40
N ALA A 118 -0.76 -1.92 -8.33
CA ALA A 118 0.44 -1.50 -9.04
C ALA A 118 1.53 -0.97 -8.10
N THR A 119 1.16 -0.19 -7.10
CA THR A 119 2.12 0.32 -6.10
C THR A 119 2.74 -0.81 -5.29
N THR A 120 1.94 -1.79 -4.86
CA THR A 120 2.44 -2.92 -4.08
C THR A 120 3.32 -3.85 -4.93
N LEU A 121 2.95 -4.07 -6.21
CA LEU A 121 3.77 -4.82 -7.16
C LEU A 121 5.13 -4.15 -7.38
N ASN A 122 5.14 -2.83 -7.61
CA ASN A 122 6.38 -2.06 -7.75
C ASN A 122 7.24 -2.19 -6.50
N ASN A 123 6.68 -2.03 -5.31
CA ASN A 123 7.44 -2.10 -4.06
C ASN A 123 7.98 -3.51 -3.78
N LEU A 124 7.21 -4.55 -4.11
CA LEU A 124 7.69 -5.93 -4.01
C LEU A 124 8.83 -6.20 -5.01
N ALA A 125 8.74 -5.65 -6.21
CA ALA A 125 9.81 -5.75 -7.21
C ALA A 125 11.10 -5.08 -6.71
N VAL A 126 11.03 -3.87 -6.13
CA VAL A 126 12.16 -3.18 -5.50
C VAL A 126 12.77 -4.05 -4.39
N VAL A 127 11.96 -4.70 -3.57
CA VAL A 127 12.45 -5.58 -2.50
C VAL A 127 13.14 -6.82 -3.06
N TYR A 128 12.63 -7.42 -4.14
CA TYR A 128 13.31 -8.55 -4.79
C TYR A 128 14.61 -8.11 -5.48
N GLU A 129 14.60 -6.95 -6.12
CA GLU A 129 15.81 -6.37 -6.70
C GLU A 129 16.90 -6.15 -5.65
N ALA A 130 16.55 -5.67 -4.44
CA ALA A 130 17.45 -5.51 -3.32
C ALA A 130 18.00 -6.84 -2.76
N GLN A 131 17.39 -7.97 -3.13
CA GLN A 131 17.83 -9.34 -2.83
C GLN A 131 18.59 -9.98 -4.01
N ASP A 132 18.89 -9.23 -5.08
CA ASP A 132 19.45 -9.71 -6.35
C ASP A 132 18.55 -10.75 -7.06
N LYS A 133 17.26 -10.82 -6.71
CA LYS A 133 16.26 -11.69 -7.32
C LYS A 133 15.62 -11.03 -8.55
N TYR A 134 16.45 -10.77 -9.56
CA TYR A 134 16.03 -9.99 -10.73
C TYR A 134 14.97 -10.71 -11.59
N ALA A 135 15.04 -12.03 -11.65
CA ALA A 135 14.08 -12.84 -12.40
C ALA A 135 12.67 -12.79 -11.78
N GLU A 136 12.57 -12.67 -10.45
CA GLU A 136 11.31 -12.52 -9.73
C GLU A 136 10.81 -11.07 -9.75
N ALA A 137 11.70 -10.09 -9.79
CA ALA A 137 11.34 -8.67 -9.81
C ALA A 137 10.76 -8.23 -11.17
N ALA A 138 11.35 -8.68 -12.28
CA ALA A 138 10.96 -8.25 -13.63
C ALA A 138 9.46 -8.40 -13.92
N PRO A 139 8.82 -9.59 -13.73
CA PRO A 139 7.40 -9.75 -14.02
C PRO A 139 6.48 -8.89 -13.13
N LEU A 140 6.94 -8.51 -11.94
CA LEU A 140 6.17 -7.63 -11.05
C LEU A 140 6.17 -6.19 -11.57
N TYR A 141 7.31 -5.69 -12.06
CA TYR A 141 7.35 -4.39 -12.72
C TYR A 141 6.49 -4.38 -14.00
N GLU A 142 6.59 -5.41 -14.83
CA GLU A 142 5.80 -5.53 -16.05
C GLU A 142 4.30 -5.52 -15.74
N ARG A 143 3.85 -6.25 -14.73
CA ARG A 143 2.45 -6.25 -14.29
C ARG A 143 2.04 -4.88 -13.72
N ALA A 144 2.90 -4.23 -12.93
CA ALA A 144 2.64 -2.89 -12.41
C ALA A 144 2.47 -1.86 -13.54
N LEU A 145 3.38 -1.85 -14.51
CA LEU A 145 3.34 -0.98 -15.67
C LEU A 145 2.05 -1.16 -16.48
N ALA A 146 1.67 -2.40 -16.78
CA ALA A 146 0.45 -2.72 -17.50
C ALA A 146 -0.81 -2.25 -16.75
N LEU A 147 -0.87 -2.44 -15.42
CA LEU A 147 -1.98 -1.97 -14.59
C LEU A 147 -2.07 -0.45 -14.59
N ILE A 148 -0.95 0.26 -14.39
CA ILE A 148 -0.93 1.72 -14.36
C ILE A 148 -1.38 2.28 -15.72
N GLU A 149 -0.80 1.77 -16.81
CA GLU A 149 -1.11 2.26 -18.16
C GLU A 149 -2.58 2.10 -18.51
N ARG A 150 -3.17 0.96 -18.18
CA ARG A 150 -4.58 0.67 -18.44
C ARG A 150 -5.55 1.47 -17.57
N THR A 151 -5.21 1.69 -16.30
CA THR A 151 -6.15 2.27 -15.32
C THR A 151 -5.97 3.77 -15.11
N LEU A 152 -4.75 4.27 -15.21
CA LEU A 152 -4.40 5.67 -14.96
C LEU A 152 -3.97 6.40 -16.25
N GLY A 153 -3.70 5.65 -17.32
CA GLY A 153 -3.30 6.19 -18.61
C GLY A 153 -1.79 6.27 -18.83
N PRO A 154 -1.39 6.47 -20.11
CA PRO A 154 0.01 6.37 -20.55
C PRO A 154 0.90 7.53 -20.10
N ASP A 155 0.33 8.62 -19.60
CA ASP A 155 1.07 9.82 -19.18
C ASP A 155 1.08 10.00 -17.66
N HIS A 156 0.61 9.02 -16.88
CA HIS A 156 0.51 9.15 -15.42
C HIS A 156 1.90 9.11 -14.75
N ALA A 157 2.12 9.95 -13.72
CA ALA A 157 3.39 10.04 -13.00
C ALA A 157 3.87 8.70 -12.40
N ASN A 158 2.94 7.87 -11.90
CA ASN A 158 3.29 6.55 -11.36
C ASN A 158 3.86 5.61 -12.45
N LEU A 159 3.43 5.78 -13.72
CA LEU A 159 4.00 5.01 -14.83
C LEU A 159 5.47 5.38 -15.02
N ALA A 160 5.79 6.68 -15.02
CA ALA A 160 7.16 7.15 -15.16
C ALA A 160 8.05 6.65 -14.01
N ALA A 161 7.60 6.78 -12.76
CA ALA A 161 8.35 6.30 -11.61
C ALA A 161 8.61 4.77 -11.65
N THR A 162 7.61 3.99 -12.07
CA THR A 162 7.78 2.54 -12.22
C THR A 162 8.70 2.19 -13.40
N LEU A 163 8.66 2.96 -14.50
CA LEU A 163 9.58 2.79 -15.63
C LEU A 163 11.02 3.10 -15.23
N ASP A 164 11.27 4.13 -14.41
CA ASP A 164 12.60 4.45 -13.90
C ASP A 164 13.16 3.28 -13.06
N ASN A 165 12.38 2.73 -12.13
CA ASN A 165 12.77 1.55 -11.34
C ASN A 165 13.02 0.32 -12.24
N TYR A 166 12.14 0.08 -13.22
CA TYR A 166 12.29 -1.05 -14.14
C TYR A 166 13.54 -0.92 -15.03
N ALA A 167 13.87 0.30 -15.45
CA ALA A 167 15.09 0.55 -16.23
C ALA A 167 16.35 0.23 -15.40
N ASP A 168 16.37 0.56 -14.11
CA ASP A 168 17.48 0.20 -13.22
C ASP A 168 17.63 -1.31 -13.07
N LEU A 169 16.51 -2.04 -12.91
CA LEU A 169 16.52 -3.52 -12.92
C LEU A 169 17.07 -4.06 -14.24
N LEU A 170 16.60 -3.55 -15.38
CA LEU A 170 17.03 -4.01 -16.71
C LEU A 170 18.55 -3.83 -16.92
N ARG A 171 19.13 -2.73 -16.41
CA ARG A 171 20.60 -2.55 -16.41
C ARG A 171 21.31 -3.61 -15.59
N LYS A 172 20.82 -3.92 -14.39
CA LYS A 172 21.37 -5.00 -13.55
C LYS A 172 21.30 -6.36 -14.26
N MET A 173 20.28 -6.55 -15.11
CA MET A 173 20.12 -7.73 -15.96
C MET A 173 20.90 -7.65 -17.27
N GLN A 174 21.71 -6.61 -17.51
CA GLN A 174 22.48 -6.36 -18.74
C GLN A 174 21.59 -6.20 -20.00
N ARG A 175 20.35 -5.76 -19.83
CA ARG A 175 19.36 -5.51 -20.91
C ARG A 175 19.34 -4.02 -21.27
N GLU A 176 20.48 -3.47 -21.70
CA GLU A 176 20.71 -2.04 -21.86
C GLU A 176 19.75 -1.36 -22.87
N ALA A 177 19.44 -2.02 -23.99
CA ALA A 177 18.54 -1.44 -24.99
C ALA A 177 17.11 -1.24 -24.44
N GLU A 178 16.64 -2.19 -23.63
CA GLU A 178 15.31 -2.13 -23.01
C GLU A 178 15.31 -1.10 -21.88
N ALA A 179 16.38 -1.02 -21.10
CA ALA A 179 16.55 0.01 -20.08
C ALA A 179 16.50 1.41 -20.68
N ALA A 180 17.23 1.65 -21.76
CA ALA A 180 17.22 2.94 -22.47
C ALA A 180 15.82 3.31 -23.01
N SER A 181 15.07 2.32 -23.51
CA SER A 181 13.69 2.52 -23.97
C SER A 181 12.75 2.91 -22.82
N ALA A 182 12.83 2.20 -21.68
CA ALA A 182 12.02 2.49 -20.49
C ALA A 182 12.32 3.91 -19.94
N GLU A 183 13.61 4.27 -19.83
CA GLU A 183 14.02 5.62 -19.42
C GLU A 183 13.53 6.71 -20.35
N ALA A 184 13.67 6.51 -21.66
CA ALA A 184 13.21 7.49 -22.63
C ALA A 184 11.70 7.75 -22.49
N ARG A 185 10.94 6.68 -22.23
CA ARG A 185 9.50 6.78 -21.97
C ARG A 185 9.21 7.51 -20.66
N ALA A 186 9.89 7.16 -19.57
CA ALA A 186 9.74 7.84 -18.27
C ALA A 186 10.05 9.33 -18.39
N LYS A 187 11.16 9.69 -19.06
CA LYS A 187 11.58 11.07 -19.30
C LYS A 187 10.53 11.87 -20.10
N ALA A 188 9.90 11.26 -21.09
CA ALA A 188 8.85 11.90 -21.87
C ALA A 188 7.63 12.21 -21.00
N ILE A 189 7.21 11.28 -20.12
CA ILE A 189 6.09 11.48 -19.19
C ILE A 189 6.42 12.59 -18.19
N TRP A 190 7.60 12.55 -17.56
CA TRP A 190 8.04 13.60 -16.64
C TRP A 190 8.11 14.98 -17.29
N ALA A 191 8.49 15.05 -18.58
CA ALA A 191 8.51 16.30 -19.32
C ALA A 191 7.11 16.89 -19.56
N LYS A 192 6.09 16.03 -19.76
CA LYS A 192 4.68 16.47 -19.86
C LYS A 192 4.17 16.97 -18.51
N GLN A 193 4.40 16.24 -17.43
CA GLN A 193 3.97 16.62 -16.08
C GLN A 193 4.53 18.00 -15.65
N ARG A 194 5.74 18.31 -16.04
CA ARG A 194 6.36 19.63 -15.75
C ARG A 194 5.80 20.77 -16.59
N ARG A 195 5.18 20.48 -17.74
CA ARG A 195 4.59 21.50 -18.64
C ARG A 195 3.14 21.82 -18.31
N GLU A 196 2.43 20.91 -17.65
CA GLU A 196 1.11 21.16 -17.12
C GLU A 196 1.27 21.88 -15.78
N PRO A 197 1.02 23.20 -15.66
CA PRO A 197 1.03 23.86 -14.37
C PRO A 197 -0.07 23.23 -13.53
N ALA A 198 0.23 22.91 -12.27
CA ALA A 198 -0.75 22.54 -11.27
C ALA A 198 -1.78 23.67 -11.21
N GLY A 199 -2.87 23.53 -11.96
CA GLY A 199 -3.82 24.61 -12.07
C GLY A 199 -5.08 24.20 -12.81
N LYS A 200 -6.11 24.00 -12.16
CA LYS A 200 -7.34 24.79 -12.09
C LYS A 200 -8.25 24.19 -11.06
#